data_66b4570dc54a413acd80dfca16d6883d
#
_entry.id   66b4570dc54a413acd80dfca16d6883d
#
_cell.length_a   1.000
_cell.length_b   1.000
_cell.length_c   1.000
_cell.angle_alpha   90.00
_cell.angle_beta   90.00
_cell.angle_gamma   90.00
#
_symmetry.space_group_name_H-M   'P 1'
#
loop_
_entity.id
_entity.type
_entity.pdbx_description
1 polymer ?
#
loop_
_entity_poly.entity_id
_entity_poly.type
_entity_poly.pdbx_seq_one_letter_code
_entity_poly.pdbx_strand_id
1 'polypeptide(L)'
;MTTNEKYMRTDMNLEQKNRVATTLDVLTHHLNCFGKGDLNGMMADYAAESKFFTPDGLLRGSEAIRRFFARLFEEFAKPGMSLEMLRKEVDGDTAYIVWKAETADNRFELGTDTFIVQNGKIVTQTFAGKISPKPQLGVLKL
;
A
#
# COMPACT_ATOMS: atom_id res chain seq x y z
N MET A 1 -17.65 19.43 -15.24
CA MET A 1 -16.43 20.03 -14.68
C MET A 1 -16.53 21.54 -14.75
N THR A 2 -16.23 22.19 -13.65
CA THR A 2 -16.25 23.65 -13.61
C THR A 2 -15.00 24.21 -14.28
N THR A 3 -15.08 25.47 -14.69
CA THR A 3 -13.94 26.20 -15.27
C THR A 3 -12.76 26.21 -14.29
N ASN A 4 -13.03 26.33 -12.99
CA ASN A 4 -11.99 26.36 -11.96
C ASN A 4 -11.20 25.06 -11.88
N GLU A 5 -11.87 23.90 -11.95
CA GLU A 5 -11.17 22.62 -11.93
C GLU A 5 -10.24 22.47 -13.13
N LYS A 6 -10.67 22.92 -14.29
CA LYS A 6 -9.85 22.89 -15.49
C LYS A 6 -8.61 23.77 -15.33
N TYR A 7 -8.77 24.97 -14.80
CA TYR A 7 -7.65 25.87 -14.53
C TYR A 7 -6.67 25.28 -13.51
N MET A 8 -7.16 24.72 -12.43
CA MET A 8 -6.29 24.13 -11.40
C MET A 8 -5.44 23.01 -11.98
N ARG A 9 -5.96 22.20 -12.90
CA ARG A 9 -5.19 21.15 -13.55
C ARG A 9 -4.17 21.68 -14.54
N THR A 10 -4.52 22.74 -15.28
CA THR A 10 -3.61 23.32 -16.27
C THR A 10 -2.54 24.21 -15.65
N ASP A 11 -2.84 24.80 -14.48
CA ASP A 11 -1.91 25.71 -13.80
C ASP A 11 -0.86 25.00 -12.96
N MET A 12 -0.93 23.66 -12.86
CA MET A 12 0.07 22.91 -12.15
C MET A 12 1.43 23.08 -12.83
N ASN A 13 2.43 23.58 -12.10
CA ASN A 13 3.75 23.80 -12.64
C ASN A 13 4.50 22.49 -12.87
N LEU A 14 5.64 22.54 -13.55
CA LEU A 14 6.42 21.37 -13.89
C LEU A 14 6.86 20.59 -12.66
N GLU A 15 7.28 21.28 -11.61
CA GLU A 15 7.71 20.65 -10.36
C GLU A 15 6.58 19.85 -9.71
N GLN A 16 5.37 20.43 -9.66
CA GLN A 16 4.20 19.73 -9.13
C GLN A 16 3.85 18.50 -9.97
N LYS A 17 3.89 18.63 -11.30
CA LYS A 17 3.65 17.49 -12.20
C LYS A 17 4.68 16.39 -12.01
N ASN A 18 5.94 16.76 -11.80
CA ASN A 18 7.01 15.79 -11.58
C ASN A 18 6.84 15.06 -10.25
N ARG A 19 6.38 15.74 -9.19
CA ARG A 19 6.09 15.08 -7.91
C ARG A 19 4.97 14.07 -8.04
N VAL A 20 3.89 14.43 -8.73
CA VAL A 20 2.77 13.49 -8.97
C VAL A 20 3.26 12.29 -9.76
N ALA A 21 4.03 12.49 -10.83
CA ALA A 21 4.57 11.40 -11.66
C ALA A 21 5.47 10.49 -10.85
N THR A 22 6.36 11.05 -10.03
CA THR A 22 7.27 10.27 -9.17
C THR A 22 6.50 9.45 -8.14
N THR A 23 5.50 10.05 -7.49
CA THR A 23 4.67 9.37 -6.51
C THR A 23 3.92 8.21 -7.16
N LEU A 24 3.34 8.45 -8.33
CA LEU A 24 2.62 7.41 -9.06
C LEU A 24 3.56 6.27 -9.47
N ASP A 25 4.77 6.58 -9.93
CA ASP A 25 5.74 5.58 -10.33
C ASP A 25 6.14 4.69 -9.15
N VAL A 26 6.41 5.29 -7.98
CA VAL A 26 6.75 4.54 -6.77
C VAL A 26 5.58 3.66 -6.35
N LEU A 27 4.36 4.19 -6.32
CA LEU A 27 3.17 3.43 -5.97
C LEU A 27 2.97 2.25 -6.92
N THR A 28 3.09 2.48 -8.23
CA THR A 28 2.91 1.45 -9.24
C THR A 28 3.95 0.33 -9.04
N HIS A 29 5.21 0.69 -8.83
CA HIS A 29 6.27 -0.27 -8.56
C HIS A 29 5.98 -1.08 -7.29
N HIS A 30 5.58 -0.41 -6.21
CA HIS A 30 5.24 -1.03 -4.93
C HIS A 30 4.12 -2.07 -5.10
N LEU A 31 3.04 -1.69 -5.78
CA LEU A 31 1.89 -2.58 -5.98
C LEU A 31 2.25 -3.76 -6.90
N ASN A 32 3.07 -3.53 -7.93
CA ASN A 32 3.51 -4.60 -8.82
C ASN A 32 4.40 -5.60 -8.08
N CYS A 33 5.33 -5.11 -7.26
CA CYS A 33 6.18 -5.99 -6.44
C CYS A 33 5.36 -6.80 -5.46
N PHE A 34 4.35 -6.20 -4.84
CA PHE A 34 3.45 -6.92 -3.94
C PHE A 34 2.73 -8.05 -4.71
N GLY A 35 2.18 -7.74 -5.88
CA GLY A 35 1.46 -8.72 -6.68
C GLY A 35 2.33 -9.89 -7.16
N LYS A 36 3.64 -9.65 -7.33
CA LYS A 36 4.59 -10.68 -7.74
C LYS A 36 5.23 -11.42 -6.57
N GLY A 37 4.98 -11.00 -5.34
CA GLY A 37 5.67 -11.56 -4.18
C GLY A 37 7.15 -11.17 -4.11
N ASP A 38 7.52 -10.04 -4.71
CA ASP A 38 8.91 -9.58 -4.76
C ASP A 38 9.20 -8.65 -3.57
N LEU A 39 9.56 -9.25 -2.45
CA LEU A 39 9.84 -8.50 -1.23
C LEU A 39 11.05 -7.58 -1.39
N ASN A 40 12.14 -8.07 -1.95
CA ASN A 40 13.34 -7.26 -2.13
C ASN A 40 13.08 -6.06 -3.05
N GLY A 41 12.36 -6.27 -4.16
CA GLY A 41 11.97 -5.20 -5.07
C GLY A 41 11.12 -4.15 -4.38
N MET A 42 10.14 -4.60 -3.57
CA MET A 42 9.27 -3.70 -2.84
C MET A 42 10.04 -2.89 -1.79
N MET A 43 10.94 -3.53 -1.07
CA MET A 43 11.72 -2.85 -0.03
C MET A 43 12.68 -1.81 -0.58
N ALA A 44 13.03 -1.89 -1.86
CA ALA A 44 13.84 -0.85 -2.52
C ALA A 44 13.11 0.50 -2.59
N ASP A 45 11.79 0.52 -2.42
CA ASP A 45 10.99 1.75 -2.42
C ASP A 45 11.03 2.50 -1.09
N TYR A 46 11.63 1.92 -0.05
CA TYR A 46 11.69 2.53 1.28
C TYR A 46 13.09 3.08 1.58
N ALA A 47 13.14 4.11 2.41
CA ALA A 47 14.39 4.63 2.96
C ALA A 47 14.70 3.91 4.28
N ALA A 48 15.94 4.01 4.73
CA ALA A 48 16.38 3.32 5.95
C ALA A 48 15.55 3.72 7.19
N GLU A 49 15.13 4.98 7.27
CA GLU A 49 14.40 5.53 8.42
C GLU A 49 12.90 5.70 8.17
N SER A 50 12.35 5.06 7.14
CA SER A 50 10.92 5.12 6.83
C SER A 50 10.07 4.66 8.00
N LYS A 51 8.85 5.21 8.09
CA LYS A 51 7.89 4.90 9.16
C LYS A 51 6.63 4.29 8.57
N PHE A 52 6.09 3.31 9.26
CA PHE A 52 4.85 2.66 8.85
C PHE A 52 3.93 2.55 10.07
N PHE A 53 2.84 3.30 10.04
CA PHE A 53 1.84 3.29 11.11
C PHE A 53 0.81 2.20 10.80
N THR A 54 0.59 1.31 11.73
CA THR A 54 -0.38 0.22 11.62
C THR A 54 -1.33 0.24 12.81
N PRO A 55 -2.48 -0.46 12.75
CA PRO A 55 -3.35 -0.56 13.92
C PRO A 55 -2.66 -1.17 15.16
N ASP A 56 -1.61 -1.95 14.97
CA ASP A 56 -0.86 -2.57 16.06
C ASP A 56 0.32 -1.72 16.53
N GLY A 57 0.54 -0.57 15.90
CA GLY A 57 1.60 0.32 16.31
C GLY A 57 2.46 0.83 15.17
N LEU A 58 3.46 1.61 15.55
CA LEU A 58 4.39 2.23 14.61
C LEU A 58 5.60 1.33 14.39
N LEU A 59 5.88 1.06 13.12
CA LEU A 59 7.10 0.38 12.70
C LEU A 59 8.10 1.45 12.25
N ARG A 60 9.25 1.50 12.90
CA ARG A 60 10.32 2.45 12.58
C ARG A 60 11.45 1.74 11.87
N GLY A 61 11.80 2.26 10.69
CA GLY A 61 12.93 1.80 9.92
C GLY A 61 12.58 0.66 8.96
N SER A 62 13.38 0.55 7.90
CA SER A 62 13.12 -0.40 6.83
C SER A 62 13.17 -1.86 7.30
N GLU A 63 14.00 -2.18 8.31
CA GLU A 63 14.09 -3.54 8.82
C GLU A 63 12.77 -4.01 9.46
N ALA A 64 12.15 -3.15 10.28
CA ALA A 64 10.87 -3.46 10.89
C ALA A 64 9.77 -3.58 9.84
N ILE A 65 9.78 -2.70 8.86
CA ILE A 65 8.82 -2.72 7.74
C ILE A 65 8.99 -4.01 6.94
N ARG A 66 10.24 -4.41 6.69
CA ARG A 66 10.53 -5.65 5.96
C ARG A 66 9.95 -6.87 6.68
N ARG A 67 10.13 -6.95 7.99
CA ARG A 67 9.60 -8.08 8.77
C ARG A 67 8.07 -8.15 8.69
N PHE A 68 7.41 -7.00 8.72
CA PHE A 68 5.96 -6.93 8.56
C PHE A 68 5.53 -7.49 7.20
N PHE A 69 6.15 -7.02 6.11
CA PHE A 69 5.77 -7.46 4.77
C PHE A 69 6.17 -8.90 4.49
N ALA A 70 7.27 -9.39 5.09
CA ALA A 70 7.65 -10.79 4.92
C ALA A 70 6.54 -11.72 5.41
N ARG A 71 5.94 -11.41 6.56
CA ARG A 71 4.81 -12.19 7.08
C ARG A 71 3.57 -12.06 6.21
N LEU A 72 3.29 -10.85 5.75
CA LEU A 72 2.14 -10.63 4.89
C LEU A 72 2.29 -11.36 3.55
N PHE A 73 3.48 -11.37 3.00
CA PHE A 73 3.76 -12.08 1.75
C PHE A 73 3.58 -13.59 1.92
N GLU A 74 3.96 -14.15 3.06
CA GLU A 74 3.73 -15.57 3.34
C GLU A 74 2.24 -15.90 3.31
N GLU A 75 1.42 -15.05 3.92
CA GLU A 75 -0.03 -15.24 3.91
C GLU A 75 -0.59 -15.14 2.50
N PHE A 76 -0.20 -14.13 1.74
CA PHE A 76 -0.74 -13.89 0.39
C PHE A 76 -0.22 -14.89 -0.63
N ALA A 77 0.87 -15.60 -0.35
CA ALA A 77 1.40 -16.63 -1.24
C ALA A 77 0.59 -17.92 -1.22
N LYS A 78 -0.23 -18.13 -0.19
CA LYS A 78 -1.06 -19.33 -0.10
C LYS A 78 -2.15 -19.33 -1.16
N PRO A 79 -2.56 -20.50 -1.68
CA PRO A 79 -3.65 -20.57 -2.65
C PRO A 79 -4.95 -19.96 -2.13
N GLY A 80 -5.72 -19.37 -3.03
CA GLY A 80 -7.01 -18.75 -2.70
C GLY A 80 -6.95 -17.25 -2.49
N MET A 81 -5.82 -16.62 -2.81
CA MET A 81 -5.67 -15.17 -2.68
C MET A 81 -6.45 -14.44 -3.77
N SER A 82 -7.13 -13.37 -3.38
CA SER A 82 -7.68 -12.39 -4.31
C SER A 82 -7.42 -10.99 -3.76
N LEU A 83 -7.27 -10.02 -4.65
CA LEU A 83 -7.01 -8.63 -4.29
C LEU A 83 -7.73 -7.74 -5.28
N GLU A 84 -8.52 -6.79 -4.77
CA GLU A 84 -9.23 -5.84 -5.61
C GLU A 84 -8.91 -4.42 -5.15
N MET A 85 -8.44 -3.60 -6.09
CA MET A 85 -8.18 -2.19 -5.84
C MET A 85 -9.46 -1.41 -6.06
N LEU A 86 -10.01 -0.81 -5.00
CA LEU A 86 -11.27 -0.06 -5.05
C LEU A 86 -11.04 1.41 -5.38
N ARG A 87 -9.91 1.97 -4.92
CA ARG A 87 -9.59 3.39 -5.15
C ARG A 87 -8.08 3.58 -5.13
N LYS A 88 -7.60 4.41 -6.03
CA LYS A 88 -6.20 4.81 -6.09
C LYS A 88 -6.16 6.27 -6.48
N GLU A 89 -5.62 7.10 -5.60
CA GLU A 89 -5.51 8.54 -5.83
C GLU A 89 -4.12 9.04 -5.47
N VAL A 90 -3.63 10.00 -6.24
CA VAL A 90 -2.33 10.62 -6.03
C VAL A 90 -2.49 12.13 -6.11
N ASP A 91 -1.95 12.83 -5.13
CA ASP A 91 -1.90 14.28 -5.10
C ASP A 91 -0.54 14.69 -4.52
N GLY A 92 0.29 15.33 -5.34
CA GLY A 92 1.66 15.70 -4.95
C GLY A 92 2.47 14.49 -4.55
N ASP A 93 3.01 14.54 -3.35
CA ASP A 93 3.81 13.44 -2.75
C ASP A 93 2.94 12.42 -2.01
N THR A 94 1.62 12.57 -2.01
CA THR A 94 0.74 11.69 -1.25
C THR A 94 -0.04 10.78 -2.18
N ALA A 95 -0.07 9.50 -1.84
CA ALA A 95 -0.91 8.51 -2.52
C ALA A 95 -1.84 7.86 -1.50
N TYR A 96 -3.03 7.51 -1.95
CA TYR A 96 -4.05 6.88 -1.12
C TYR A 96 -4.68 5.74 -1.88
N ILE A 97 -4.78 4.58 -1.25
CA ILE A 97 -5.44 3.42 -1.86
C ILE A 97 -6.47 2.85 -0.91
N VAL A 98 -7.54 2.33 -1.49
CA VAL A 98 -8.57 1.54 -0.80
C VAL A 98 -8.69 0.22 -1.54
N TRP A 99 -8.67 -0.87 -0.80
CA TRP A 99 -8.64 -2.20 -1.39
C TRP A 99 -9.37 -3.19 -0.51
N LYS A 100 -9.66 -4.35 -1.07
CA LYS A 100 -10.14 -5.50 -0.32
C LYS A 100 -9.43 -6.74 -0.84
N ALA A 101 -9.36 -7.77 -0.02
CA ALA A 101 -8.63 -8.99 -0.37
C ALA A 101 -9.15 -10.17 0.41
N GLU A 102 -8.84 -11.35 -0.08
CA GLU A 102 -9.00 -12.59 0.65
C GLU A 102 -7.72 -13.39 0.54
N THR A 103 -7.38 -14.06 1.62
CA THR A 103 -6.30 -15.05 1.66
C THR A 103 -6.87 -16.37 2.13
N ALA A 104 -6.05 -17.41 2.21
CA ALA A 104 -6.49 -18.68 2.77
C ALA A 104 -6.96 -18.54 4.21
N ASP A 105 -6.38 -17.61 4.96
CA ASP A 105 -6.59 -17.49 6.41
C ASP A 105 -7.54 -16.36 6.80
N ASN A 106 -7.64 -15.31 6.00
CA ASN A 106 -8.33 -14.09 6.39
C ASN A 106 -9.15 -13.49 5.24
N ARG A 107 -10.15 -12.71 5.63
CA ARG A 107 -10.86 -11.81 4.73
C ARG A 107 -10.50 -10.38 5.14
N PHE A 108 -9.88 -9.66 4.22
CA PHE A 108 -9.59 -8.24 4.37
C PHE A 108 -10.79 -7.50 3.77
N GLU A 109 -11.79 -7.23 4.63
CA GLU A 109 -13.05 -6.64 4.17
C GLU A 109 -12.86 -5.24 3.63
N LEU A 110 -11.91 -4.51 4.21
CA LEU A 110 -11.50 -3.19 3.73
C LEU A 110 -10.10 -2.92 4.24
N GLY A 111 -9.24 -2.44 3.34
CA GLY A 111 -7.91 -1.95 3.69
C GLY A 111 -7.71 -0.57 3.11
N THR A 112 -7.01 0.30 3.83
CA THR A 112 -6.61 1.60 3.32
C THR A 112 -5.15 1.82 3.65
N ASP A 113 -4.40 2.38 2.69
CA ASP A 113 -3.03 2.79 2.89
C ASP A 113 -2.86 4.21 2.40
N THR A 114 -2.07 4.99 3.12
CA THR A 114 -1.60 6.30 2.68
C THR A 114 -0.09 6.24 2.59
N PHE A 115 0.45 6.79 1.51
CA PHE A 115 1.90 6.82 1.25
C PHE A 115 2.34 8.26 1.09
N ILE A 116 3.46 8.62 1.72
CA ILE A 116 4.14 9.89 1.46
C ILE A 116 5.47 9.54 0.82
N VAL A 117 5.67 10.07 -0.40
CA VAL A 117 6.85 9.79 -1.22
C VAL A 117 7.71 11.04 -1.31
N GLN A 118 8.97 10.92 -0.94
CA GLN A 118 9.94 12.02 -1.02
C GLN A 118 11.23 11.46 -1.60
N ASN A 119 11.81 12.18 -2.54
CA ASN A 119 13.04 11.76 -3.21
C ASN A 119 12.97 10.34 -3.76
N GLY A 120 11.81 9.97 -4.32
CA GLY A 120 11.61 8.65 -4.91
C GLY A 120 11.46 7.49 -3.94
N LYS A 121 11.25 7.79 -2.64
CA LYS A 121 11.11 6.77 -1.60
C LYS A 121 9.83 6.99 -0.79
N ILE A 122 9.24 5.89 -0.35
CA ILE A 122 8.13 5.94 0.62
C ILE A 122 8.76 6.24 1.97
N VAL A 123 8.57 7.46 2.46
CA VAL A 123 9.13 7.87 3.76
C VAL A 123 8.15 7.63 4.90
N THR A 124 6.86 7.66 4.61
CA THR A 124 5.80 7.38 5.57
C THR A 124 4.70 6.60 4.89
N GLN A 125 4.22 5.57 5.57
CA GLN A 125 3.06 4.82 5.13
C GLN A 125 2.13 4.61 6.32
N THR A 126 0.83 4.56 6.07
CA THR A 126 -0.15 4.16 7.06
C THR A 126 -0.98 3.02 6.50
N PHE A 127 -1.46 2.17 7.38
CA PHE A 127 -2.42 1.12 7.04
C PHE A 127 -3.47 1.03 8.13
N ALA A 128 -4.73 0.93 7.71
CA ALA A 128 -5.82 0.55 8.58
C ALA A 128 -6.75 -0.38 7.81
N GLY A 129 -7.36 -1.32 8.51
CA GLY A 129 -8.24 -2.24 7.82
C GLY A 129 -9.12 -3.03 8.77
N LYS A 130 -10.17 -3.58 8.20
CA LYS A 130 -11.05 -4.52 8.87
C LYS A 130 -10.74 -5.92 8.35
N ILE A 131 -10.21 -6.76 9.23
CA ILE A 131 -9.74 -8.09 8.89
C ILE A 131 -10.52 -9.10 9.74
N SER A 132 -11.11 -10.10 9.10
CA SER A 132 -11.85 -11.16 9.76
C SER A 132 -11.18 -12.49 9.45
N PRO A 133 -10.84 -13.31 10.46
CA PRO A 133 -10.27 -14.61 10.19
C PRO A 133 -11.32 -15.52 9.54
N LYS A 134 -10.86 -16.39 8.63
CA LYS A 134 -11.70 -17.41 8.05
C LYS A 134 -11.74 -18.63 8.94
N PRO A 135 -12.90 -19.31 9.05
CA PRO A 135 -12.95 -20.55 9.80
C PRO A 135 -12.02 -21.60 9.21
N GLN A 136 -11.31 -22.32 10.09
CA GLN A 136 -10.48 -23.45 9.68
C GLN A 136 -11.32 -24.73 9.77
N LEU A 137 -11.21 -25.61 8.78
CA LEU A 137 -12.01 -26.82 8.73
C LEU A 137 -11.88 -27.69 9.97
N GLY A 138 -10.66 -27.78 10.53
CA GLY A 138 -10.43 -28.58 11.74
C GLY A 138 -11.14 -28.03 12.96
N VAL A 139 -11.36 -26.71 13.04
CA VAL A 139 -12.05 -26.06 14.15
C VAL A 139 -13.56 -26.31 14.10
N LEU A 140 -14.10 -26.40 12.91
CA LEU A 140 -15.54 -26.55 12.68
C LEU A 140 -16.05 -27.94 13.07
N LYS A 141 -15.20 -28.88 13.33
CA LYS A 141 -15.60 -30.25 13.67
C LYS A 141 -15.85 -30.45 15.17
N LEU A 142 -15.61 -29.45 15.95
CA LEU A 142 -15.88 -29.50 17.36
C LEU A 142 -17.35 -29.38 17.65
#